data_3f7f62c184f2af864710076056c169b2
#
_entry.id   3f7f62c184f2af864710076056c169b2
#
_cell.length_a   1.000
_cell.length_b   1.000
_cell.length_c   1.000
_cell.angle_alpha   90.00
_cell.angle_beta   90.00
_cell.angle_gamma   90.00
#
_symmetry.space_group_name_H-M   'P 1'
#
loop_
_entity.id
_entity.type
_entity.pdbx_description
1 polymer ?
#
loop_
_entity_poly.entity_id
_entity_poly.type
_entity_poly.pdbx_seq_one_letter_code
_entity_poly.pdbx_strand_id
1 'polypeptide(L)'
;MNSEFINLTLDNIDNEHLCCIIRTKKNHPGVEAKREWLKDRLPNGHVFRKLNEKATVFVEYAPLEQAWVPIEEDNYYYIYCLWVLGGYRKKGYGRSLMEYVINDAKKNKKSGICMLASQKQKAWLSDQGFAKKFGFVTVDTTNNGYELLAKSFDGTTPKFMESAKKEEIDSKELTIYYDMQCPYVYQTINFVKEYCTLHNLDVNLIKVDTLEKAKNLPCVFNNFAVFYKGGFQTVNLLDINTLKRILNK
;
A
#
# COMPACT_ATOMS: atom_id res chain seq x y z
N MET A 1 -2.27 -1.35 32.70
CA MET A 1 -1.10 -1.84 31.93
C MET A 1 -1.15 -1.19 30.57
N ASN A 2 -0.17 -0.34 30.21
CA ASN A 2 -0.12 0.19 28.86
C ASN A 2 0.08 -0.98 27.89
N SER A 3 -0.83 -1.09 26.89
CA SER A 3 -0.68 -2.09 25.84
C SER A 3 0.61 -1.81 25.06
N GLU A 4 1.40 -2.84 24.78
CA GLU A 4 2.62 -2.72 23.95
C GLU A 4 2.30 -2.18 22.56
N PHE A 5 1.10 -2.47 22.03
CA PHE A 5 0.60 -1.98 20.75
C PHE A 5 -0.70 -1.22 20.93
N ILE A 6 -0.91 -0.19 20.09
CA ILE A 6 -2.15 0.57 20.01
C ILE A 6 -2.69 0.55 18.58
N ASN A 7 -4.01 0.69 18.46
CA ASN A 7 -4.67 1.00 17.20
C ASN A 7 -4.91 2.50 17.13
N LEU A 8 -4.72 3.08 15.95
CA LEU A 8 -5.12 4.46 15.71
C LEU A 8 -6.65 4.54 15.63
N THR A 9 -7.17 5.61 16.20
CA THR A 9 -8.59 5.99 16.19
C THR A 9 -8.70 7.47 15.87
N LEU A 10 -9.91 7.97 15.61
CA LEU A 10 -10.12 9.40 15.42
C LEU A 10 -9.72 10.23 16.66
N ASP A 11 -9.78 9.65 17.86
CA ASP A 11 -9.47 10.33 19.11
C ASP A 11 -7.95 10.49 19.34
N ASN A 12 -7.12 9.57 18.82
CA ASN A 12 -5.68 9.57 19.10
C ASN A 12 -4.80 9.92 17.90
N ILE A 13 -5.32 9.85 16.67
CA ILE A 13 -4.53 9.96 15.43
C ILE A 13 -3.77 11.28 15.32
N ASP A 14 -4.27 12.36 15.89
CA ASP A 14 -3.61 13.68 15.83
C ASP A 14 -2.37 13.76 16.73
N ASN A 15 -2.31 12.95 17.78
CA ASN A 15 -1.21 12.91 18.74
C ASN A 15 -0.20 11.79 18.47
N GLU A 16 -0.55 10.84 17.61
CA GLU A 16 0.27 9.68 17.33
C GLU A 16 1.13 9.86 16.07
N HIS A 17 2.33 9.27 16.08
CA HIS A 17 3.15 9.22 14.87
C HIS A 17 2.57 8.21 13.86
N LEU A 18 2.69 8.53 12.59
CA LEU A 18 2.26 7.69 11.48
C LEU A 18 3.47 7.14 10.72
N CYS A 19 3.54 5.82 10.56
CA CYS A 19 4.43 5.11 9.64
C CYS A 19 5.94 5.39 9.72
N CYS A 20 6.58 5.51 8.53
CA CYS A 20 8.04 5.43 8.37
C CYS A 20 8.78 6.75 8.58
N ILE A 21 8.14 7.91 8.39
CA ILE A 21 8.78 9.23 8.53
C ILE A 21 8.69 9.68 9.98
N ILE A 22 9.51 9.09 10.86
CA ILE A 22 9.48 9.37 12.30
C ILE A 22 10.67 10.20 12.80
N ARG A 23 11.68 10.42 11.94
CA ARG A 23 12.93 11.08 12.36
C ARG A 23 12.93 12.59 12.18
N THR A 24 11.97 13.14 11.46
CA THR A 24 11.87 14.57 11.27
C THR A 24 11.34 15.27 12.53
N LYS A 25 11.94 16.42 12.88
CA LYS A 25 11.45 17.29 13.97
C LYS A 25 10.38 18.29 13.48
N LYS A 26 10.24 18.46 12.17
CA LYS A 26 9.28 19.36 11.55
C LYS A 26 8.06 18.58 11.07
N ASN A 27 6.91 19.25 11.04
CA ASN A 27 5.72 18.70 10.38
C ASN A 27 6.07 18.38 8.93
N HIS A 28 5.75 17.16 8.51
CA HIS A 28 6.07 16.67 7.18
C HIS A 28 4.78 16.61 6.36
N PRO A 29 4.68 17.38 5.25
CA PRO A 29 3.41 17.49 4.50
C PRO A 29 2.84 16.13 4.08
N GLY A 30 3.69 15.17 3.72
CA GLY A 30 3.25 13.80 3.37
C GLY A 30 2.68 13.04 4.57
N VAL A 31 3.15 13.30 5.79
CA VAL A 31 2.60 12.70 7.01
C VAL A 31 1.21 13.29 7.29
N GLU A 32 1.04 14.59 7.12
CA GLU A 32 -0.27 15.23 7.29
C GLU A 32 -1.25 14.77 6.21
N ALA A 33 -0.81 14.66 4.95
CA ALA A 33 -1.65 14.13 3.88
C ALA A 33 -2.11 12.67 4.16
N LYS A 34 -1.21 11.82 4.69
CA LYS A 34 -1.58 10.48 5.15
C LYS A 34 -2.54 10.53 6.34
N ARG A 35 -2.34 11.44 7.29
CA ARG A 35 -3.21 11.60 8.45
C ARG A 35 -4.65 11.87 8.03
N GLU A 36 -4.86 12.84 7.13
CA GLU A 36 -6.17 13.16 6.59
C GLU A 36 -6.76 11.97 5.80
N TRP A 37 -5.94 11.34 4.94
CA TRP A 37 -6.37 10.13 4.23
C TRP A 37 -6.84 9.02 5.19
N LEU A 38 -6.10 8.80 6.28
CA LEU A 38 -6.41 7.76 7.25
C LEU A 38 -7.66 8.10 8.09
N LYS A 39 -7.86 9.38 8.46
CA LYS A 39 -9.09 9.83 9.14
C LYS A 39 -10.35 9.46 8.35
N ASP A 40 -10.31 9.60 7.03
CA ASP A 40 -11.42 9.22 6.15
C ASP A 40 -11.62 7.70 6.04
N ARG A 41 -10.58 6.90 6.30
CA ARG A 41 -10.61 5.43 6.15
C ARG A 41 -10.95 4.71 7.43
N LEU A 42 -10.57 5.24 8.59
CA LEU A 42 -10.83 4.63 9.90
C LEU A 42 -12.32 4.29 10.12
N PRO A 43 -13.30 5.17 9.79
CA PRO A 43 -14.72 4.84 9.93
C PRO A 43 -15.18 3.67 9.07
N ASN A 44 -14.46 3.35 7.99
CA ASN A 44 -14.75 2.25 7.07
C ASN A 44 -14.01 0.94 7.44
N GLY A 45 -13.54 0.83 8.69
CA GLY A 45 -12.89 -0.38 9.19
C GLY A 45 -11.40 -0.50 8.86
N HIS A 46 -10.77 0.57 8.36
CA HIS A 46 -9.31 0.60 8.18
C HIS A 46 -8.62 0.56 9.54
N VAL A 47 -7.60 -0.28 9.67
CA VAL A 47 -6.85 -0.45 10.90
C VAL A 47 -5.39 -0.08 10.68
N PHE A 48 -4.90 0.82 11.52
CA PHE A 48 -3.47 1.11 11.65
C PHE A 48 -3.04 0.75 13.07
N ARG A 49 -2.34 -0.38 13.20
CA ARG A 49 -1.83 -0.87 14.48
C ARG A 49 -0.34 -0.68 14.57
N LYS A 50 0.12 -0.03 15.63
CA LYS A 50 1.54 0.34 15.82
C LYS A 50 2.03 0.00 17.22
N LEU A 51 3.36 -0.09 17.38
CA LEU A 51 3.98 -0.10 18.70
C LEU A 51 3.65 1.20 19.44
N ASN A 52 3.37 1.11 20.74
CA ASN A 52 3.01 2.25 21.59
C ASN A 52 4.23 3.09 21.97
N GLU A 53 5.09 3.34 20.98
CA GLU A 53 6.22 4.26 21.06
C GLU A 53 6.59 4.77 19.67
N LYS A 54 7.47 5.75 19.59
CA LYS A 54 7.89 6.35 18.31
C LYS A 54 8.86 5.42 17.56
N ALA A 55 8.31 4.46 16.84
CA ALA A 55 9.04 3.44 16.10
C ALA A 55 8.39 3.15 14.73
N THR A 56 9.17 2.64 13.77
CA THR A 56 8.62 2.06 12.54
C THR A 56 8.32 0.58 12.79
N VAL A 57 7.26 0.32 13.54
CA VAL A 57 6.74 -1.01 13.87
C VAL A 57 5.23 -0.93 13.79
N PHE A 58 4.65 -1.36 12.66
CA PHE A 58 3.22 -1.25 12.43
C PHE A 58 2.73 -2.22 11.36
N VAL A 59 1.43 -2.46 11.37
CA VAL A 59 0.66 -3.07 10.29
C VAL A 59 -0.53 -2.18 9.95
N GLU A 60 -0.85 -2.09 8.67
CA GLU A 60 -1.98 -1.34 8.13
C GLU A 60 -2.79 -2.25 7.21
N TYR A 61 -4.09 -2.39 7.49
CA TYR A 61 -4.99 -3.25 6.73
C TYR A 61 -6.43 -2.73 6.78
N ALA A 62 -7.26 -3.20 5.85
CA ALA A 62 -8.68 -2.83 5.79
C ALA A 62 -9.53 -4.01 5.29
N PRO A 63 -10.86 -3.98 5.49
CA PRO A 63 -11.77 -4.83 4.74
C PRO A 63 -11.54 -4.65 3.25
N LEU A 64 -11.40 -5.76 2.49
CA LEU A 64 -11.06 -5.71 1.06
C LEU A 64 -12.12 -4.96 0.26
N GLU A 65 -13.37 -5.07 0.63
CA GLU A 65 -14.50 -4.35 0.06
C GLU A 65 -14.37 -2.81 0.21
N GLN A 66 -13.60 -2.35 1.21
CA GLN A 66 -13.29 -0.93 1.47
C GLN A 66 -11.85 -0.55 1.07
N ALA A 67 -11.05 -1.54 0.69
CA ALA A 67 -9.67 -1.29 0.32
C ALA A 67 -9.55 -0.66 -1.07
N TRP A 68 -8.72 0.36 -1.17
CA TRP A 68 -8.48 1.11 -2.41
C TRP A 68 -7.47 0.39 -3.30
N VAL A 69 -7.84 -0.80 -3.71
CA VAL A 69 -7.05 -1.68 -4.58
C VAL A 69 -7.97 -2.42 -5.57
N PRO A 70 -7.53 -2.68 -6.80
CA PRO A 70 -8.32 -3.35 -7.82
C PRO A 70 -8.29 -4.89 -7.63
N ILE A 71 -8.79 -5.33 -6.50
CA ILE A 71 -8.91 -6.74 -6.11
C ILE A 71 -10.37 -6.99 -5.77
N GLU A 72 -10.91 -8.08 -6.23
CA GLU A 72 -12.25 -8.56 -5.93
C GLU A 72 -12.22 -9.81 -5.05
N GLU A 73 -13.12 -9.94 -4.24
CA GLU A 73 -13.58 -10.91 -3.27
C GLU A 73 -14.14 -10.16 -2.06
N ASP A 74 -15.29 -10.57 -1.61
CA ASP A 74 -15.87 -10.04 -0.40
C ASP A 74 -15.30 -10.75 0.83
N ASN A 75 -15.44 -10.11 1.97
CA ASN A 75 -15.13 -10.70 3.27
C ASN A 75 -13.67 -11.08 3.51
N TYR A 76 -12.72 -10.44 2.81
CA TYR A 76 -11.30 -10.55 3.09
C TYR A 76 -10.77 -9.31 3.83
N TYR A 77 -9.60 -9.43 4.46
CA TYR A 77 -8.78 -8.26 4.80
C TYR A 77 -7.66 -8.09 3.77
N TYR A 78 -7.37 -6.84 3.41
CA TYR A 78 -6.21 -6.48 2.59
C TYR A 78 -5.15 -5.81 3.45
N ILE A 79 -3.91 -6.34 3.44
CA ILE A 79 -2.76 -5.73 4.11
C ILE A 79 -2.07 -4.76 3.14
N TYR A 80 -2.10 -3.46 3.45
CA TYR A 80 -1.37 -2.42 2.72
C TYR A 80 0.11 -2.44 3.04
N CYS A 81 0.44 -2.49 4.34
CA CYS A 81 1.81 -2.42 4.83
C CYS A 81 1.99 -3.22 6.13
N LEU A 82 3.14 -3.90 6.25
CA LEU A 82 3.66 -4.41 7.50
C LEU A 82 5.16 -4.12 7.54
N TRP A 83 5.58 -3.27 8.47
CA TRP A 83 6.97 -2.85 8.57
C TRP A 83 7.50 -2.92 9.99
N VAL A 84 8.73 -3.45 10.12
CA VAL A 84 9.54 -3.46 11.35
C VAL A 84 10.95 -3.05 10.96
N LEU A 85 11.40 -1.87 11.35
CA LEU A 85 12.67 -1.31 10.93
C LEU A 85 13.63 -1.03 12.11
N GLY A 86 14.91 -0.86 11.76
CA GLY A 86 15.94 -0.47 12.70
C GLY A 86 16.16 -1.48 13.82
N GLY A 87 16.40 -1.00 15.03
CA GLY A 87 16.68 -1.80 16.22
C GLY A 87 15.52 -2.67 16.71
N TYR A 88 14.36 -2.61 16.06
CA TYR A 88 13.18 -3.43 16.37
C TYR A 88 13.13 -4.73 15.59
N ARG A 89 14.00 -4.91 14.58
CA ARG A 89 14.08 -6.15 13.81
C ARG A 89 14.52 -7.32 14.70
N LYS A 90 14.06 -8.53 14.35
CA LYS A 90 14.40 -9.80 15.03
C LYS A 90 13.95 -9.90 16.51
N LYS A 91 13.05 -9.02 16.96
CA LYS A 91 12.46 -9.02 18.31
C LYS A 91 11.04 -9.61 18.36
N GLY A 92 10.58 -10.26 17.32
CA GLY A 92 9.25 -10.87 17.28
C GLY A 92 8.10 -9.94 16.83
N TYR A 93 8.30 -8.63 16.77
CA TYR A 93 7.23 -7.66 16.46
C TYR A 93 6.49 -7.93 15.15
N GLY A 94 7.20 -8.31 14.08
CA GLY A 94 6.54 -8.65 12.82
C GLY A 94 5.59 -9.84 12.96
N ARG A 95 6.02 -10.86 13.73
CA ARG A 95 5.16 -12.02 14.05
C ARG A 95 3.93 -11.58 14.82
N SER A 96 4.10 -10.81 15.89
CA SER A 96 2.99 -10.32 16.73
C SER A 96 1.98 -9.50 15.91
N LEU A 97 2.46 -8.66 14.99
CA LEU A 97 1.59 -7.88 14.10
C LEU A 97 0.81 -8.78 13.12
N MET A 98 1.48 -9.75 12.47
CA MET A 98 0.81 -10.66 11.55
C MET A 98 -0.19 -11.58 12.27
N GLU A 99 0.16 -12.10 13.43
CA GLU A 99 -0.74 -12.90 14.26
C GLU A 99 -1.95 -12.08 14.74
N TYR A 100 -1.75 -10.80 15.03
CA TYR A 100 -2.87 -9.90 15.34
C TYR A 100 -3.86 -9.80 14.18
N VAL A 101 -3.37 -9.55 12.95
CA VAL A 101 -4.25 -9.47 11.75
C VAL A 101 -4.99 -10.79 11.54
N ILE A 102 -4.29 -11.93 11.67
CA ILE A 102 -4.90 -13.26 11.51
C ILE A 102 -6.01 -13.49 12.55
N ASN A 103 -5.75 -13.15 13.81
CA ASN A 103 -6.71 -13.32 14.89
C ASN A 103 -7.90 -12.36 14.74
N ASP A 104 -7.66 -11.12 14.34
CA ASP A 104 -8.70 -10.13 14.08
C ASP A 104 -9.59 -10.58 12.91
N ALA A 105 -9.00 -11.08 11.82
CA ALA A 105 -9.74 -11.62 10.69
C ALA A 105 -10.65 -12.79 11.10
N LYS A 106 -10.12 -13.75 11.87
CA LYS A 106 -10.88 -14.88 12.40
C LYS A 106 -12.00 -14.45 13.33
N LYS A 107 -11.74 -13.50 14.26
CA LYS A 107 -12.74 -12.93 15.18
C LYS A 107 -13.88 -12.27 14.43
N ASN A 108 -13.57 -11.56 13.33
CA ASN A 108 -14.55 -10.90 12.48
C ASN A 108 -15.12 -11.81 11.38
N LYS A 109 -14.87 -13.13 11.47
CA LYS A 109 -15.38 -14.15 10.53
C LYS A 109 -15.04 -13.82 9.07
N LYS A 110 -13.85 -13.25 8.82
CA LYS A 110 -13.37 -13.01 7.47
C LYS A 110 -12.99 -14.33 6.80
N SER A 111 -13.20 -14.42 5.50
CA SER A 111 -12.83 -15.58 4.67
C SER A 111 -11.32 -15.75 4.52
N GLY A 112 -10.57 -14.65 4.70
CA GLY A 112 -9.13 -14.69 4.61
C GLY A 112 -8.46 -13.32 4.68
N ILE A 113 -7.18 -13.31 4.32
CA ILE A 113 -6.33 -12.12 4.28
C ILE A 113 -5.54 -12.15 2.98
N CYS A 114 -5.40 -11.02 2.29
CA CYS A 114 -4.60 -10.92 1.08
C CYS A 114 -3.67 -9.70 1.09
N MET A 115 -2.71 -9.68 0.18
CA MET A 115 -1.78 -8.58 -0.02
C MET A 115 -1.13 -8.62 -1.41
N LEU A 116 -0.75 -7.44 -1.91
CA LEU A 116 0.04 -7.33 -3.14
C LEU A 116 1.50 -7.73 -2.89
N ALA A 117 2.03 -8.55 -3.78
CA ALA A 117 3.41 -9.01 -3.81
C ALA A 117 3.95 -9.02 -5.26
N SER A 118 5.10 -9.62 -5.48
CA SER A 118 5.67 -9.83 -6.81
C SER A 118 6.59 -11.05 -6.81
N GLN A 119 6.80 -11.70 -7.96
CA GLN A 119 7.71 -12.84 -8.11
C GLN A 119 9.11 -12.56 -7.55
N LYS A 120 9.62 -11.35 -7.81
CA LYS A 120 10.86 -10.85 -7.20
C LYS A 120 10.51 -9.71 -6.28
N GLN A 121 11.02 -9.73 -5.03
CA GLN A 121 10.76 -8.69 -4.04
C GLN A 121 11.02 -7.28 -4.61
N LYS A 122 10.04 -6.42 -4.52
CA LYS A 122 10.13 -5.00 -4.90
C LYS A 122 10.27 -4.11 -3.66
N ALA A 123 10.96 -2.99 -3.80
CA ALA A 123 11.37 -2.13 -2.69
C ALA A 123 10.20 -1.59 -1.85
N TRP A 124 9.07 -1.30 -2.47
CA TRP A 124 7.91 -0.65 -1.83
C TRP A 124 6.78 -1.60 -1.47
N LEU A 125 7.00 -2.91 -1.63
CA LEU A 125 6.06 -3.94 -1.19
C LEU A 125 6.56 -4.60 0.09
N SER A 126 5.62 -5.00 0.95
CA SER A 126 5.91 -5.79 2.15
C SER A 126 6.60 -7.12 1.79
N ASP A 127 7.42 -7.63 2.72
CA ASP A 127 8.21 -8.86 2.48
C ASP A 127 7.29 -10.07 2.25
N GLN A 128 7.24 -10.53 1.01
CA GLN A 128 6.45 -11.70 0.61
C GLN A 128 6.96 -13.00 1.24
N GLY A 129 8.28 -13.14 1.41
CA GLY A 129 8.88 -14.30 2.05
C GLY A 129 8.45 -14.42 3.51
N PHE A 130 8.26 -13.28 4.18
CA PHE A 130 7.71 -13.24 5.52
C PHE A 130 6.24 -13.67 5.54
N ALA A 131 5.40 -13.16 4.63
CA ALA A 131 3.99 -13.54 4.54
C ALA A 131 3.82 -15.04 4.23
N LYS A 132 4.61 -15.58 3.30
CA LYS A 132 4.58 -17.01 2.94
C LYS A 132 4.87 -17.94 4.15
N LYS A 133 5.68 -17.51 5.14
CA LYS A 133 5.90 -18.26 6.41
C LYS A 133 4.64 -18.34 7.29
N PHE A 134 3.65 -17.50 7.07
CA PHE A 134 2.34 -17.55 7.73
C PHE A 134 1.28 -18.28 6.92
N GLY A 135 1.67 -18.97 5.84
CA GLY A 135 0.78 -19.75 5.01
C GLY A 135 0.04 -18.94 3.94
N PHE A 136 0.55 -17.76 3.58
CA PHE A 136 0.09 -17.09 2.37
C PHE A 136 0.63 -17.80 1.14
N VAL A 137 -0.21 -17.96 0.15
CA VAL A 137 0.12 -18.56 -1.15
C VAL A 137 -0.24 -17.60 -2.27
N THR A 138 0.40 -17.71 -3.42
CA THR A 138 0.02 -16.98 -4.63
C THR A 138 -1.29 -17.52 -5.16
N VAL A 139 -2.30 -16.69 -5.31
CA VAL A 139 -3.64 -17.04 -5.79
C VAL A 139 -3.97 -16.43 -7.15
N ASP A 140 -3.31 -15.33 -7.53
CA ASP A 140 -3.45 -14.71 -8.84
C ASP A 140 -2.16 -13.95 -9.23
N THR A 141 -1.97 -13.69 -10.53
CA THR A 141 -0.77 -13.03 -11.07
C THR A 141 -1.11 -12.10 -12.22
N THR A 142 -0.22 -11.15 -12.49
CA THR A 142 -0.26 -10.32 -13.70
C THR A 142 0.92 -10.63 -14.64
N ASN A 143 0.83 -10.16 -15.88
CA ASN A 143 1.89 -10.37 -16.89
C ASN A 143 3.23 -9.72 -16.48
N ASN A 144 3.20 -8.63 -15.71
CA ASN A 144 4.40 -7.94 -15.21
C ASN A 144 4.97 -8.55 -13.92
N GLY A 145 4.50 -9.76 -13.53
CA GLY A 145 5.05 -10.54 -12.43
C GLY A 145 4.67 -10.03 -11.05
N TYR A 146 3.56 -9.29 -10.93
CA TYR A 146 2.93 -9.04 -9.64
C TYR A 146 2.10 -10.25 -9.23
N GLU A 147 2.05 -10.49 -7.95
CA GLU A 147 1.34 -11.62 -7.33
C GLU A 147 0.33 -11.11 -6.30
N LEU A 148 -0.83 -11.72 -6.29
CA LEU A 148 -1.76 -11.62 -5.18
C LEU A 148 -1.48 -12.78 -4.23
N LEU A 149 -1.01 -12.47 -3.04
CA LEU A 149 -0.87 -13.46 -1.98
C LEU A 149 -2.13 -13.48 -1.14
N ALA A 150 -2.61 -14.67 -0.79
CA ALA A 150 -3.71 -14.85 0.13
C ALA A 150 -3.49 -16.00 1.11
N LYS A 151 -4.07 -15.82 2.31
CA LYS A 151 -4.27 -16.87 3.30
C LYS A 151 -5.78 -17.02 3.49
N SER A 152 -6.35 -18.05 2.88
CA SER A 152 -7.75 -18.39 3.03
C SER A 152 -8.01 -19.17 4.32
N PHE A 153 -9.20 -18.99 4.90
CA PHE A 153 -9.70 -19.72 6.06
C PHE A 153 -10.86 -20.67 5.71
N ASP A 154 -11.51 -20.49 4.57
CA ASP A 154 -12.70 -21.24 4.12
C ASP A 154 -12.58 -21.82 2.71
N GLY A 155 -11.44 -21.60 2.06
CA GLY A 155 -11.17 -22.10 0.71
C GLY A 155 -11.51 -21.12 -0.41
N THR A 156 -12.18 -19.99 -0.14
CA THR A 156 -12.35 -18.90 -1.12
C THR A 156 -11.01 -18.22 -1.41
N THR A 157 -10.85 -17.60 -2.57
CA THR A 157 -9.62 -16.91 -2.94
C THR A 157 -9.93 -15.61 -3.68
N PRO A 158 -9.27 -14.50 -3.31
CA PRO A 158 -9.41 -13.24 -4.03
C PRO A 158 -8.65 -13.29 -5.36
N LYS A 159 -9.03 -12.41 -6.28
CA LYS A 159 -8.35 -12.25 -7.56
C LYS A 159 -8.22 -10.77 -7.92
N PHE A 160 -7.27 -10.45 -8.78
CA PHE A 160 -7.21 -9.13 -9.39
C PHE A 160 -8.44 -8.90 -10.27
N MET A 161 -8.97 -7.69 -10.25
CA MET A 161 -9.98 -7.29 -11.21
C MET A 161 -9.43 -7.37 -12.63
N GLU A 162 -10.27 -7.70 -13.61
CA GLU A 162 -9.85 -7.79 -15.01
C GLU A 162 -9.28 -6.46 -15.53
N SER A 163 -9.76 -5.32 -15.01
CA SER A 163 -9.18 -4.01 -15.30
C SER A 163 -7.70 -3.95 -14.90
N ALA A 164 -7.33 -4.49 -13.75
CA ALA A 164 -5.96 -4.46 -13.23
C ALA A 164 -4.97 -5.29 -14.05
N LYS A 165 -5.45 -6.27 -14.81
CA LYS A 165 -4.62 -7.12 -15.68
C LYS A 165 -4.39 -6.52 -17.07
N LYS A 166 -5.08 -5.43 -17.42
CA LYS A 166 -4.88 -4.75 -18.71
C LYS A 166 -3.47 -4.19 -18.86
N GLU A 167 -2.97 -3.58 -17.80
CA GLU A 167 -1.62 -3.01 -17.71
C GLU A 167 -1.30 -2.01 -18.84
N GLU A 168 -2.34 -1.42 -19.47
CA GLU A 168 -2.30 -0.48 -20.57
C GLU A 168 -3.32 0.65 -20.39
N ILE A 169 -2.99 1.85 -20.91
CA ILE A 169 -3.84 3.03 -21.00
C ILE A 169 -3.66 3.72 -22.36
N ASP A 170 -4.62 4.54 -22.76
CA ASP A 170 -4.55 5.26 -24.05
C ASP A 170 -3.51 6.38 -24.06
N SER A 171 -3.30 7.05 -22.92
CA SER A 171 -2.33 8.15 -22.79
C SER A 171 -0.89 7.65 -23.03
N LYS A 172 -0.14 8.38 -23.88
CA LYS A 172 1.26 8.11 -24.16
C LYS A 172 2.23 8.88 -23.27
N GLU A 173 1.74 9.89 -22.56
CA GLU A 173 2.52 10.70 -21.62
C GLU A 173 2.83 9.90 -20.36
N LEU A 174 3.76 10.43 -19.56
CA LEU A 174 3.97 9.92 -18.21
C LEU A 174 2.68 10.10 -17.41
N THR A 175 2.07 8.99 -16.99
CA THR A 175 0.82 9.00 -16.22
C THR A 175 1.03 8.30 -14.88
N ILE A 176 0.65 8.95 -13.79
CA ILE A 176 0.83 8.44 -12.44
C ILE A 176 -0.51 8.45 -11.71
N TYR A 177 -0.97 7.27 -11.31
CA TYR A 177 -2.06 7.10 -10.36
C TYR A 177 -1.50 7.06 -8.95
N TYR A 178 -2.11 7.80 -8.02
CA TYR A 178 -1.62 7.87 -6.64
C TYR A 178 -2.71 8.17 -5.63
N ASP A 179 -2.52 7.71 -4.40
CA ASP A 179 -3.26 8.15 -3.22
C ASP A 179 -2.29 8.55 -2.08
N MET A 180 -2.83 8.99 -0.94
CA MET A 180 -2.02 9.47 0.17
C MET A 180 -1.85 8.43 1.30
N GLN A 181 -2.07 7.15 1.02
CA GLN A 181 -1.83 6.07 1.99
C GLN A 181 -0.36 6.03 2.45
N CYS A 182 0.59 6.29 1.57
CA CYS A 182 2.00 6.35 1.90
C CYS A 182 2.50 7.80 1.94
N PRO A 183 3.14 8.27 3.04
CA PRO A 183 3.58 9.66 3.14
C PRO A 183 4.68 10.04 2.16
N TYR A 184 5.42 9.07 1.63
CA TYR A 184 6.44 9.31 0.60
C TYR A 184 5.85 9.66 -0.76
N VAL A 185 4.58 9.33 -1.03
CA VAL A 185 3.90 9.70 -2.28
C VAL A 185 3.88 11.20 -2.47
N TYR A 186 3.61 11.98 -1.41
CA TYR A 186 3.59 13.44 -1.48
C TYR A 186 4.90 14.01 -2.05
N GLN A 187 6.04 13.55 -1.53
CA GLN A 187 7.36 13.99 -1.99
C GLN A 187 7.65 13.54 -3.42
N THR A 188 7.28 12.29 -3.74
CA THR A 188 7.47 11.75 -5.09
C THR A 188 6.69 12.54 -6.13
N ILE A 189 5.43 12.88 -5.85
CA ILE A 189 4.59 13.67 -6.78
C ILE A 189 5.19 15.06 -6.99
N ASN A 190 5.64 15.75 -5.94
CA ASN A 190 6.27 17.08 -6.07
C ASN A 190 7.58 16.98 -6.87
N PHE A 191 8.43 16.02 -6.56
CA PHE A 191 9.66 15.75 -7.32
C PHE A 191 9.38 15.51 -8.81
N VAL A 192 8.38 14.68 -9.14
CA VAL A 192 8.02 14.40 -10.53
C VAL A 192 7.51 15.66 -11.24
N LYS A 193 6.65 16.45 -10.58
CA LYS A 193 6.18 17.73 -11.12
C LYS A 193 7.32 18.67 -11.46
N GLU A 194 8.23 18.89 -10.51
CA GLU A 194 9.39 19.77 -10.69
C GLU A 194 10.29 19.28 -11.83
N TYR A 195 10.58 17.97 -11.85
CA TYR A 195 11.38 17.36 -12.90
C TYR A 195 10.74 17.54 -14.29
N CYS A 196 9.48 17.23 -14.44
CA CYS A 196 8.77 17.35 -15.71
C CYS A 196 8.68 18.80 -16.18
N THR A 197 8.39 19.74 -15.29
CA THR A 197 8.40 21.19 -15.61
C THR A 197 9.78 21.63 -16.11
N LEU A 198 10.86 21.25 -15.42
CA LEU A 198 12.23 21.62 -15.79
C LEU A 198 12.65 21.07 -17.14
N HIS A 199 12.13 19.92 -17.55
CA HIS A 199 12.50 19.24 -18.79
C HIS A 199 11.45 19.37 -19.91
N ASN A 200 10.43 20.23 -19.74
CA ASN A 200 9.31 20.41 -20.68
C ASN A 200 8.64 19.08 -21.06
N LEU A 201 8.37 18.23 -20.07
CA LEU A 201 7.70 16.95 -20.23
C LEU A 201 6.26 17.03 -19.72
N ASP A 202 5.32 16.50 -20.49
CA ASP A 202 3.95 16.36 -20.03
C ASP A 202 3.81 15.21 -19.03
N VAL A 203 3.02 15.44 -17.99
CA VAL A 203 2.72 14.45 -16.97
C VAL A 203 1.26 14.53 -16.53
N ASN A 204 0.58 13.39 -16.54
CA ASN A 204 -0.77 13.21 -16.01
C ASN A 204 -0.69 12.67 -14.58
N LEU A 205 -1.09 13.48 -13.61
CA LEU A 205 -1.14 13.09 -12.20
C LEU A 205 -2.59 12.86 -11.78
N ILE A 206 -2.98 11.60 -11.65
CA ILE A 206 -4.36 11.17 -11.38
C ILE A 206 -4.47 10.72 -9.93
N LYS A 207 -5.11 11.55 -9.12
CA LYS A 207 -5.40 11.19 -7.73
C LYS A 207 -6.51 10.14 -7.68
N VAL A 208 -6.21 9.03 -7.02
CA VAL A 208 -7.20 8.01 -6.66
C VAL A 208 -7.86 8.48 -5.37
N ASP A 209 -9.03 9.09 -5.47
CA ASP A 209 -9.73 9.77 -4.39
C ASP A 209 -11.13 9.19 -4.10
N THR A 210 -11.49 8.11 -4.78
CA THR A 210 -12.71 7.35 -4.52
C THR A 210 -12.44 5.84 -4.57
N LEU A 211 -13.26 5.07 -3.86
CA LEU A 211 -13.22 3.61 -3.90
C LEU A 211 -13.48 3.08 -5.32
N GLU A 212 -14.42 3.68 -6.04
CA GLU A 212 -14.75 3.32 -7.42
C GLU A 212 -13.54 3.47 -8.36
N LYS A 213 -12.83 4.61 -8.30
CA LYS A 213 -11.59 4.80 -9.06
C LYS A 213 -10.55 3.74 -8.71
N ALA A 214 -10.37 3.44 -7.43
CA ALA A 214 -9.40 2.45 -6.97
C ALA A 214 -9.72 1.04 -7.48
N LYS A 215 -11.00 0.66 -7.48
CA LYS A 215 -11.46 -0.64 -7.99
C LYS A 215 -11.32 -0.77 -9.50
N ASN A 216 -11.45 0.32 -10.26
CA ASN A 216 -11.39 0.31 -11.72
C ASN A 216 -10.01 0.65 -12.31
N LEU A 217 -8.94 0.63 -11.51
CA LEU A 217 -7.59 0.93 -11.99
C LEU A 217 -7.13 -0.08 -13.06
N PRO A 218 -6.39 0.40 -14.09
CA PRO A 218 -5.93 -0.43 -15.21
C PRO A 218 -4.65 -1.25 -14.89
N CYS A 219 -4.25 -1.32 -13.64
CA CYS A 219 -3.08 -2.06 -13.17
C CYS A 219 -3.22 -2.41 -11.69
N VAL A 220 -2.37 -3.28 -11.20
CA VAL A 220 -2.20 -3.49 -9.76
C VAL A 220 -1.83 -2.19 -9.05
N PHE A 221 -2.31 -2.01 -7.84
CA PHE A 221 -2.15 -0.77 -7.09
C PHE A 221 -2.06 -1.05 -5.59
N ASN A 222 -1.25 -0.28 -4.90
CA ASN A 222 -1.23 -0.24 -3.44
C ASN A 222 -1.37 1.20 -2.92
N ASN A 223 -0.71 2.16 -3.56
CA ASN A 223 -0.80 3.61 -3.32
C ASN A 223 -0.19 4.44 -4.46
N PHE A 224 0.46 3.77 -5.45
CA PHE A 224 1.19 4.43 -6.53
C PHE A 224 1.27 3.49 -7.74
N ALA A 225 1.13 4.02 -8.94
CA ALA A 225 1.32 3.28 -10.18
C ALA A 225 1.74 4.21 -11.32
N VAL A 226 2.65 3.76 -12.16
CA VAL A 226 3.27 4.54 -13.24
C VAL A 226 3.02 3.90 -14.57
N PHE A 227 2.60 4.70 -15.56
CA PHE A 227 2.50 4.36 -16.97
C PHE A 227 3.36 5.30 -17.80
N TYR A 228 3.90 4.79 -18.89
CA TYR A 228 4.59 5.58 -19.89
C TYR A 228 4.46 4.92 -21.26
N LYS A 229 4.21 5.74 -22.31
CA LYS A 229 3.89 5.28 -23.68
C LYS A 229 2.72 4.27 -23.72
N GLY A 230 1.77 4.45 -22.79
CA GLY A 230 0.59 3.60 -22.68
C GLY A 230 0.78 2.34 -21.83
N GLY A 231 2.01 1.91 -21.55
CA GLY A 231 2.29 0.67 -20.83
C GLY A 231 2.61 0.89 -19.35
N PHE A 232 2.15 -0.04 -18.52
CA PHE A 232 2.43 -0.06 -17.09
C PHE A 232 3.92 -0.30 -16.81
N GLN A 233 4.50 0.48 -15.91
CA GLN A 233 5.91 0.43 -15.58
C GLN A 233 6.19 -0.14 -14.18
N THR A 234 5.49 0.34 -13.15
CA THR A 234 5.77 -0.05 -11.77
C THR A 234 4.74 0.51 -10.78
N VAL A 235 4.64 -0.12 -9.60
CA VAL A 235 4.01 0.44 -8.39
C VAL A 235 5.02 1.10 -7.45
N ASN A 236 6.32 1.05 -7.77
CA ASN A 236 7.33 1.65 -6.92
C ASN A 236 7.31 3.17 -7.03
N LEU A 237 7.52 3.84 -5.90
CA LEU A 237 7.78 5.27 -5.89
C LEU A 237 9.02 5.58 -6.72
N LEU A 238 9.01 6.73 -7.40
CA LEU A 238 10.07 7.14 -8.31
C LEU A 238 11.16 7.92 -7.58
N ASP A 239 12.40 7.54 -7.83
CA ASP A 239 13.57 8.39 -7.69
C ASP A 239 14.04 8.88 -9.06
N ILE A 240 15.02 9.76 -9.09
CA ILE A 240 15.55 10.37 -10.33
C ILE A 240 16.06 9.31 -11.33
N ASN A 241 16.72 8.27 -10.84
CA ASN A 241 17.29 7.24 -11.71
C ASN A 241 16.22 6.35 -12.32
N THR A 242 15.21 6.00 -11.51
CA THR A 242 14.06 5.22 -11.98
C THR A 242 13.23 6.01 -12.99
N LEU A 243 12.97 7.30 -12.71
CA LEU A 243 12.25 8.18 -13.64
C LEU A 243 12.99 8.30 -14.98
N LYS A 244 14.28 8.62 -14.98
CA LYS A 244 15.09 8.70 -16.22
C LYS A 244 15.07 7.39 -16.99
N ARG A 245 15.19 6.25 -16.32
CA ARG A 245 15.15 4.93 -16.97
C ARG A 245 13.79 4.65 -17.63
N ILE A 246 12.68 5.10 -17.04
CA ILE A 246 11.33 4.98 -17.63
C ILE A 246 11.22 5.87 -18.86
N LEU A 247 11.64 7.14 -18.77
CA LEU A 247 11.54 8.11 -19.86
C LEU A 247 12.44 7.77 -21.07
N ASN A 248 13.52 7.00 -20.88
CA ASN A 248 14.42 6.56 -21.93
C ASN A 248 14.00 5.24 -22.62
N LYS A 249 12.87 4.65 -22.24
CA LYS A 249 12.27 3.50 -22.94
C LYS A 249 11.50 3.94 -24.18
#